data_2ed4eaf12f2a3c2c69f07ca2aa957851
#
_entry.id   2ed4eaf12f2a3c2c69f07ca2aa957851
#
_cell.length_a   1.000
_cell.length_b   1.000
_cell.length_c   1.000
_cell.angle_alpha   90.00
_cell.angle_beta   90.00
_cell.angle_gamma   90.00
#
_symmetry.space_group_name_H-M   'P 1'
#
loop_
_entity.id
_entity.type
_entity.pdbx_description
1 polymer ?
#
loop_
_entity_poly.entity_id
_entity_poly.type
_entity_poly.pdbx_seq_one_letter_code
_entity_poly.pdbx_strand_id
1 'polypeptide(L)'
;MGGDIMRKILLREEKRMEQEIRNADLSDMMCDLLYLLGCGVNEKMPAKAYIKTFQEAYDEDKMQMMYRFSKAHFVEALTGTVLKKAGVKLPTEWEQSIAKAIRKVILFDRERAEIFSYMDEQRIWHMPLKGVILKEFYPSIGMRQMSDNDILFDKDYAKQIRDYMISRGYKVEAFEQGNHDIYEKEPVYNFEMHTSLYGAGHHNEWISYYDRIKDRLRPKGNQFEYRFTDEDFYVYIMTHMFKHFDGSGTGIRSLLDQYVYLNRLEDSLDFPYIDKQCEILGIADFEKENRDLCKKVFRMNDTLAEEGTERFRHALTPEESKLLYYYMTSGAYGTTERRVVNSMSQHRKKDGSISKAAYIIKRLFPGKEQYDYCPVLKRHHWLLPFYWVYRAVRMIFSKERRSRTFQEITIVKKIRQDQ
;
A
#
# COMPACT_ATOMS: atom_id res chain seq x y z
N MET A 1 15.83 5.51 41.19
CA MET A 1 14.38 5.32 41.05
C MET A 1 13.85 5.30 39.63
N GLY A 2 14.42 6.02 38.67
CA GLY A 2 13.93 6.04 37.29
C GLY A 2 14.18 4.77 36.46
N GLY A 3 15.26 4.03 36.72
CA GLY A 3 15.63 2.82 35.94
C GLY A 3 14.73 1.60 36.24
N ASP A 4 14.17 1.51 37.43
CA ASP A 4 13.33 0.37 37.83
C ASP A 4 11.89 0.50 37.29
N ILE A 5 11.41 1.72 37.14
CA ILE A 5 10.12 2.02 36.52
C ILE A 5 10.18 1.77 34.98
N MET A 6 11.28 2.18 34.35
CA MET A 6 11.52 1.95 32.92
C MET A 6 11.60 0.44 32.60
N ARG A 7 12.30 -0.33 33.43
CA ARG A 7 12.42 -1.79 33.28
C ARG A 7 11.06 -2.50 33.49
N LYS A 8 10.23 -2.02 34.42
CA LYS A 8 8.85 -2.55 34.64
C LYS A 8 7.90 -2.19 33.50
N ILE A 9 8.07 -1.03 32.86
CA ILE A 9 7.28 -0.61 31.70
C ILE A 9 7.68 -1.44 30.49
N LEU A 10 8.98 -1.60 30.21
CA LEU A 10 9.50 -2.46 29.14
C LEU A 10 9.04 -3.92 29.32
N LEU A 11 9.13 -4.48 30.53
CA LEU A 11 8.67 -5.83 30.85
C LEU A 11 7.13 -5.99 30.75
N ARG A 12 6.36 -4.93 30.96
CA ARG A 12 4.91 -4.96 30.72
C ARG A 12 4.56 -4.84 29.24
N GLU A 13 5.29 -4.03 28.49
CA GLU A 13 5.15 -3.94 27.04
C GLU A 13 5.62 -5.23 26.35
N GLU A 14 6.71 -5.84 26.83
CA GLU A 14 7.14 -7.17 26.38
C GLU A 14 6.09 -8.25 26.67
N LYS A 15 5.53 -8.29 27.88
CA LYS A 15 4.47 -9.24 28.24
C LYS A 15 3.16 -8.99 27.49
N ARG A 16 2.82 -7.74 27.22
CA ARG A 16 1.67 -7.39 26.39
C ARG A 16 1.92 -7.77 24.94
N MET A 17 3.12 -7.49 24.43
CA MET A 17 3.57 -7.96 23.11
C MET A 17 3.58 -9.48 23.03
N GLU A 18 4.07 -10.17 24.04
CA GLU A 18 4.02 -11.64 24.13
C GLU A 18 2.58 -12.18 24.16
N GLN A 19 1.65 -11.43 24.78
CA GLN A 19 0.23 -11.79 24.79
C GLN A 19 -0.47 -11.48 23.48
N GLU A 20 -0.12 -10.37 22.82
CA GLU A 20 -0.54 -10.05 21.46
C GLU A 20 0.11 -11.01 20.44
N ILE A 21 1.36 -11.44 20.66
CA ILE A 21 2.06 -12.47 19.87
C ILE A 21 1.40 -13.84 20.08
N ARG A 22 1.04 -14.23 21.32
CA ARG A 22 0.29 -15.48 21.56
C ARG A 22 -1.13 -15.45 21.01
N ASN A 23 -1.72 -14.26 20.86
CA ASN A 23 -3.01 -14.06 20.18
C ASN A 23 -2.86 -13.78 18.66
N ALA A 24 -1.63 -13.66 18.16
CA ALA A 24 -1.29 -13.46 16.75
C ALA A 24 -1.09 -14.78 16.01
N ASP A 25 -1.68 -15.86 16.49
CA ASP A 25 -1.81 -17.07 15.70
C ASP A 25 -2.58 -16.72 14.43
N LEU A 26 -1.91 -16.90 13.29
CA LEU A 26 -2.55 -16.75 11.99
C LEU A 26 -3.75 -17.70 11.96
N SER A 27 -4.94 -17.17 11.75
CA SER A 27 -6.13 -18.02 11.60
C SER A 27 -5.95 -18.94 10.39
N ASP A 28 -6.63 -20.08 10.39
CA ASP A 28 -6.59 -21.02 9.26
C ASP A 28 -6.90 -20.32 7.93
N MET A 29 -7.87 -19.39 7.93
CA MET A 29 -8.22 -18.61 6.73
C MET A 29 -7.07 -17.69 6.27
N MET A 30 -6.27 -17.12 7.18
CA MET A 30 -5.09 -16.34 6.83
C MET A 30 -4.02 -17.25 6.21
N CYS A 31 -3.78 -18.43 6.79
CA CYS A 31 -2.84 -19.40 6.25
C CYS A 31 -3.27 -19.91 4.87
N ASP A 32 -4.56 -20.19 4.68
CA ASP A 32 -5.12 -20.56 3.38
C ASP A 32 -4.93 -19.46 2.34
N LEU A 33 -5.19 -18.20 2.70
CA LEU A 33 -4.96 -17.08 1.78
C LEU A 33 -3.49 -16.99 1.38
N LEU A 34 -2.57 -17.02 2.33
CA LEU A 34 -1.12 -16.95 2.07
C LEU A 34 -0.64 -18.11 1.17
N TYR A 35 -1.12 -19.33 1.45
CA TYR A 35 -0.78 -20.50 0.65
C TYR A 35 -1.27 -20.37 -0.80
N LEU A 36 -2.53 -19.97 -0.99
CA LEU A 36 -3.11 -19.79 -2.31
C LEU A 36 -2.41 -18.65 -3.08
N LEU A 37 -2.04 -17.55 -2.40
CA LEU A 37 -1.25 -16.48 -3.01
C LEU A 37 0.12 -16.97 -3.48
N GLY A 38 0.83 -17.72 -2.63
CA GLY A 38 2.11 -18.32 -2.98
C GLY A 38 2.00 -19.28 -4.17
N CYS A 39 1.00 -20.15 -4.18
CA CYS A 39 0.72 -21.03 -5.32
C CYS A 39 0.48 -20.21 -6.59
N GLY A 40 -0.35 -19.17 -6.51
CA GLY A 40 -0.75 -18.37 -7.67
C GLY A 40 0.40 -17.61 -8.33
N VAL A 41 1.25 -16.93 -7.54
CA VAL A 41 2.35 -16.12 -8.10
C VAL A 41 3.55 -16.95 -8.56
N ASN A 42 3.67 -18.21 -8.13
CA ASN A 42 4.70 -19.14 -8.59
C ASN A 42 4.18 -20.14 -9.64
N GLU A 43 2.95 -19.97 -10.13
CA GLU A 43 2.31 -20.85 -11.11
C GLU A 43 2.28 -22.33 -10.67
N LYS A 44 2.18 -22.57 -9.36
CA LYS A 44 2.06 -23.89 -8.77
C LYS A 44 0.60 -24.20 -8.44
N MET A 45 0.22 -25.45 -8.70
CA MET A 45 -1.10 -25.91 -8.28
C MET A 45 -1.07 -26.25 -6.78
N PRO A 46 -2.11 -25.89 -6.03
CA PRO A 46 -2.28 -26.40 -4.67
C PRO A 46 -2.32 -27.93 -4.66
N ALA A 47 -1.74 -28.53 -3.61
CA ALA A 47 -1.77 -29.97 -3.43
C ALA A 47 -3.21 -30.54 -3.47
N LYS A 48 -3.40 -31.69 -4.08
CA LYS A 48 -4.74 -32.30 -4.15
C LYS A 48 -5.30 -32.59 -2.77
N ALA A 49 -4.46 -33.05 -1.83
CA ALA A 49 -4.85 -33.29 -0.44
C ALA A 49 -5.35 -31.99 0.22
N TYR A 50 -4.62 -30.86 0.03
CA TYR A 50 -5.04 -29.56 0.53
C TYR A 50 -6.39 -29.14 -0.05
N ILE A 51 -6.58 -29.25 -1.37
CA ILE A 51 -7.85 -28.86 -2.01
C ILE A 51 -9.02 -29.69 -1.48
N LYS A 52 -8.82 -30.98 -1.24
CA LYS A 52 -9.85 -31.83 -0.64
C LYS A 52 -10.23 -31.34 0.76
N THR A 53 -9.24 -31.12 1.64
CA THR A 53 -9.48 -30.61 2.99
C THR A 53 -10.12 -29.22 2.96
N PHE A 54 -9.67 -28.34 2.05
CA PHE A 54 -10.25 -27.01 1.85
C PHE A 54 -11.73 -27.09 1.48
N GLN A 55 -12.10 -27.95 0.52
CA GLN A 55 -13.51 -28.15 0.12
C GLN A 55 -14.38 -28.72 1.23
N GLU A 56 -13.84 -29.58 2.09
CA GLU A 56 -14.53 -30.12 3.25
C GLU A 56 -14.71 -29.07 4.37
N ALA A 57 -13.74 -28.17 4.54
CA ALA A 57 -13.73 -27.13 5.58
C ALA A 57 -14.51 -25.86 5.22
N TYR A 58 -14.67 -25.56 3.92
CA TYR A 58 -15.28 -24.33 3.43
C TYR A 58 -16.68 -24.60 2.84
N ASP A 59 -17.69 -24.43 3.68
CA ASP A 59 -19.09 -24.30 3.25
C ASP A 59 -19.33 -22.95 2.53
N GLU A 60 -20.55 -22.69 2.11
CA GLU A 60 -20.92 -21.47 1.37
C GLU A 60 -20.61 -20.18 2.16
N ASP A 61 -20.88 -20.18 3.47
CA ASP A 61 -20.66 -19.02 4.33
C ASP A 61 -19.16 -18.74 4.52
N LYS A 62 -18.35 -19.76 4.79
CA LYS A 62 -16.89 -19.62 4.90
C LYS A 62 -16.26 -19.23 3.57
N MET A 63 -16.75 -19.76 2.45
CA MET A 63 -16.29 -19.35 1.12
C MET A 63 -16.57 -17.88 0.86
N GLN A 64 -17.75 -17.39 1.29
CA GLN A 64 -18.08 -15.98 1.20
C GLN A 64 -17.21 -15.11 2.14
N MET A 65 -16.85 -15.61 3.32
CA MET A 65 -15.90 -14.95 4.22
C MET A 65 -14.51 -14.85 3.59
N MET A 66 -14.00 -15.92 2.99
CA MET A 66 -12.71 -15.95 2.28
C MET A 66 -12.70 -14.97 1.10
N TYR A 67 -13.79 -14.90 0.34
CA TYR A 67 -13.95 -13.89 -0.71
C TYR A 67 -13.85 -12.47 -0.17
N ARG A 68 -14.59 -12.14 0.89
CA ARG A 68 -14.56 -10.80 1.50
C ARG A 68 -13.18 -10.47 2.07
N PHE A 69 -12.53 -11.45 2.69
CA PHE A 69 -11.19 -11.29 3.25
C PHE A 69 -10.16 -11.03 2.16
N SER A 70 -10.11 -11.84 1.11
CA SER A 70 -9.21 -11.63 -0.04
C SER A 70 -9.50 -10.30 -0.75
N LYS A 71 -10.78 -9.89 -0.87
CA LYS A 71 -11.20 -8.61 -1.44
C LYS A 71 -10.75 -7.42 -0.61
N ALA A 72 -10.75 -7.52 0.72
CA ALA A 72 -10.24 -6.47 1.59
C ALA A 72 -8.75 -6.20 1.36
N HIS A 73 -8.03 -7.17 0.81
CA HIS A 73 -6.60 -7.08 0.47
C HIS A 73 -6.33 -6.85 -1.02
N PHE A 74 -7.37 -6.74 -1.87
CA PHE A 74 -7.23 -6.61 -3.33
C PHE A 74 -6.46 -7.77 -3.97
N VAL A 75 -6.70 -8.98 -3.52
CA VAL A 75 -6.08 -10.22 -4.02
C VAL A 75 -7.12 -11.29 -4.39
N GLU A 76 -8.41 -10.96 -4.35
CA GLU A 76 -9.49 -11.91 -4.64
C GLU A 76 -9.44 -12.45 -6.08
N ALA A 77 -8.97 -11.66 -7.04
CA ALA A 77 -8.84 -12.14 -8.41
C ALA A 77 -7.74 -13.19 -8.55
N LEU A 78 -6.60 -13.01 -7.89
CA LEU A 78 -5.53 -14.00 -7.84
C LEU A 78 -6.01 -15.29 -7.13
N THR A 79 -6.50 -15.15 -5.90
CA THR A 79 -6.93 -16.26 -5.06
C THR A 79 -8.03 -17.08 -5.73
N GLY A 80 -9.05 -16.39 -6.27
CA GLY A 80 -10.14 -17.05 -6.98
C GLY A 80 -9.68 -17.75 -8.26
N THR A 81 -8.70 -17.19 -8.98
CA THR A 81 -8.12 -17.83 -10.16
C THR A 81 -7.43 -19.13 -9.80
N VAL A 82 -6.70 -19.18 -8.69
CA VAL A 82 -6.03 -20.39 -8.20
C VAL A 82 -7.06 -21.46 -7.82
N LEU A 83 -8.06 -21.10 -7.01
CA LEU A 83 -9.12 -22.01 -6.59
C LEU A 83 -9.90 -22.56 -7.78
N LYS A 84 -10.25 -21.71 -8.74
CA LYS A 84 -10.96 -22.14 -9.97
C LYS A 84 -10.14 -23.11 -10.81
N LYS A 85 -8.83 -22.84 -10.99
CA LYS A 85 -7.92 -23.77 -11.67
C LYS A 85 -7.80 -25.11 -10.93
N ALA A 86 -7.90 -25.10 -9.60
CA ALA A 86 -7.88 -26.30 -8.77
C ALA A 86 -9.24 -27.04 -8.73
N GLY A 87 -10.25 -26.58 -9.47
CA GLY A 87 -11.56 -27.24 -9.54
C GLY A 87 -12.51 -26.91 -8.39
N VAL A 88 -12.22 -25.88 -7.61
CA VAL A 88 -13.12 -25.40 -6.55
C VAL A 88 -14.22 -24.51 -7.16
N LYS A 89 -15.48 -24.81 -6.81
CA LYS A 89 -16.62 -23.98 -7.22
C LYS A 89 -16.62 -22.67 -6.43
N LEU A 90 -16.63 -21.54 -7.12
CA LEU A 90 -16.65 -20.22 -6.52
C LEU A 90 -18.07 -19.63 -6.46
N PRO A 91 -18.35 -18.75 -5.48
CA PRO A 91 -19.54 -17.89 -5.50
C PRO A 91 -19.57 -17.02 -6.76
N THR A 92 -20.74 -16.77 -7.31
CA THR A 92 -20.91 -15.97 -8.54
C THR A 92 -20.29 -14.57 -8.44
N GLU A 93 -20.40 -13.93 -7.29
CA GLU A 93 -19.75 -12.62 -7.05
C GLU A 93 -18.23 -12.68 -7.17
N TRP A 94 -17.61 -13.77 -6.73
CA TRP A 94 -16.16 -13.95 -6.84
C TRP A 94 -15.73 -14.12 -8.30
N GLU A 95 -16.45 -14.95 -9.07
CA GLU A 95 -16.19 -15.09 -10.51
C GLU A 95 -16.35 -13.76 -11.27
N GLN A 96 -17.39 -12.98 -10.91
CA GLN A 96 -17.56 -11.64 -11.46
C GLN A 96 -16.41 -10.68 -11.09
N SER A 97 -15.86 -10.80 -9.87
CA SER A 97 -14.71 -10.00 -9.46
C SER A 97 -13.46 -10.30 -10.28
N ILE A 98 -13.20 -11.58 -10.59
CA ILE A 98 -12.11 -11.99 -11.48
C ILE A 98 -12.29 -11.35 -12.87
N ALA A 99 -13.48 -11.49 -13.45
CA ALA A 99 -13.77 -10.91 -14.76
C ALA A 99 -13.65 -9.38 -14.79
N LYS A 100 -14.13 -8.70 -13.72
CA LYS A 100 -13.99 -7.25 -13.56
C LYS A 100 -12.54 -6.82 -13.45
N ALA A 101 -11.70 -7.55 -12.72
CA ALA A 101 -10.27 -7.26 -12.59
C ALA A 101 -9.56 -7.33 -13.94
N ILE A 102 -9.79 -8.39 -14.72
CA ILE A 102 -9.24 -8.55 -16.07
C ILE A 102 -9.70 -7.39 -16.98
N ARG A 103 -11.02 -7.14 -17.01
CA ARG A 103 -11.59 -6.06 -17.83
C ARG A 103 -11.01 -4.70 -17.46
N LYS A 104 -10.86 -4.40 -16.17
CA LYS A 104 -10.32 -3.12 -15.70
C LYS A 104 -8.88 -2.92 -16.17
N VAL A 105 -8.04 -3.94 -16.08
CA VAL A 105 -6.64 -3.85 -16.58
C VAL A 105 -6.61 -3.56 -18.08
N ILE A 106 -7.41 -4.27 -18.88
CA ILE A 106 -7.47 -4.06 -20.34
C ILE A 106 -7.91 -2.63 -20.67
N LEU A 107 -8.95 -2.14 -20.01
CA LEU A 107 -9.44 -0.78 -20.21
C LEU A 107 -8.40 0.27 -19.81
N PHE A 108 -7.75 0.06 -18.68
CA PHE A 108 -6.70 0.95 -18.18
C PHE A 108 -5.49 1.01 -19.12
N ASP A 109 -5.04 -0.14 -19.63
CA ASP A 109 -3.91 -0.22 -20.53
C ASP A 109 -4.19 0.49 -21.85
N ARG A 110 -5.39 0.30 -22.38
CA ARG A 110 -5.83 1.00 -23.61
C ARG A 110 -5.88 2.51 -23.41
N GLU A 111 -6.54 2.97 -22.37
CA GLU A 111 -6.69 4.41 -22.14
C GLU A 111 -5.34 5.07 -21.82
N ARG A 112 -4.47 4.39 -21.07
CA ARG A 112 -3.10 4.86 -20.82
C ARG A 112 -2.28 4.97 -22.09
N ALA A 113 -2.40 4.03 -23.02
CA ALA A 113 -1.70 4.10 -24.30
C ALA A 113 -2.09 5.34 -25.10
N GLU A 114 -3.38 5.72 -25.10
CA GLU A 114 -3.85 6.95 -25.73
C GLU A 114 -3.28 8.22 -25.06
N ILE A 115 -3.21 8.23 -23.74
CA ILE A 115 -2.63 9.35 -22.97
C ILE A 115 -1.13 9.46 -23.25
N PHE A 116 -0.41 8.33 -23.30
CA PHE A 116 1.02 8.31 -23.60
C PHE A 116 1.30 8.75 -25.03
N SER A 117 0.49 8.31 -26.02
CA SER A 117 0.60 8.78 -27.41
C SER A 117 0.50 10.31 -27.52
N TYR A 118 -0.48 10.89 -26.81
CA TYR A 118 -0.61 12.35 -26.75
C TYR A 118 0.63 13.01 -26.11
N MET A 119 1.12 12.46 -25.00
CA MET A 119 2.31 13.00 -24.32
C MET A 119 3.55 12.93 -25.23
N ASP A 120 3.74 11.84 -25.95
CA ASP A 120 4.82 11.68 -26.93
C ASP A 120 4.73 12.70 -28.07
N GLU A 121 3.54 12.89 -28.65
CA GLU A 121 3.29 13.89 -29.70
C GLU A 121 3.59 15.32 -29.22
N GLN A 122 3.28 15.61 -27.95
CA GLN A 122 3.55 16.90 -27.33
C GLN A 122 4.97 17.02 -26.74
N ARG A 123 5.80 15.97 -26.87
CA ARG A 123 7.16 15.88 -26.30
C ARG A 123 7.20 16.07 -24.78
N ILE A 124 6.17 15.60 -24.09
CA ILE A 124 6.06 15.64 -22.64
C ILE A 124 6.68 14.35 -22.08
N TRP A 125 7.77 14.47 -21.33
CA TRP A 125 8.32 13.30 -20.68
C TRP A 125 7.35 12.76 -19.62
N HIS A 126 7.22 11.43 -19.57
CA HIS A 126 6.32 10.75 -18.67
C HIS A 126 6.86 9.38 -18.26
N MET A 127 6.37 8.86 -17.14
CA MET A 127 6.78 7.58 -16.59
C MET A 127 5.61 6.92 -15.86
N PRO A 128 5.24 5.67 -16.21
CA PRO A 128 4.29 4.89 -15.41
C PRO A 128 4.91 4.49 -14.08
N LEU A 129 4.08 4.41 -13.05
CA LEU A 129 4.49 4.12 -11.67
C LEU A 129 3.80 2.86 -11.11
N LYS A 130 4.34 2.37 -10.01
CA LYS A 130 3.69 1.39 -9.11
C LYS A 130 3.00 0.23 -9.85
N GLY A 131 1.68 0.13 -9.67
CA GLY A 131 0.84 -0.95 -10.17
C GLY A 131 0.86 -1.13 -11.68
N VAL A 132 1.08 -0.05 -12.43
CA VAL A 132 1.19 -0.09 -13.89
C VAL A 132 2.37 -0.98 -14.33
N ILE A 133 3.46 -0.94 -13.58
CA ILE A 133 4.65 -1.75 -13.85
C ILE A 133 4.53 -3.11 -13.16
N LEU A 134 4.17 -3.13 -11.87
CA LEU A 134 4.15 -4.35 -11.05
C LEU A 134 3.21 -5.43 -11.59
N LYS A 135 2.11 -5.08 -12.26
CA LYS A 135 1.19 -6.07 -12.86
C LYS A 135 1.85 -6.96 -13.91
N GLU A 136 2.96 -6.51 -14.53
CA GLU A 136 3.69 -7.26 -15.55
C GLU A 136 4.51 -8.42 -14.95
N PHE A 137 4.74 -8.40 -13.63
CA PHE A 137 5.42 -9.44 -12.88
C PHE A 137 4.47 -10.55 -12.38
N TYR A 138 3.16 -10.36 -12.50
CA TYR A 138 2.17 -11.39 -12.15
C TYR A 138 1.92 -12.34 -13.34
N PRO A 139 1.65 -13.65 -13.06
CA PRO A 139 1.56 -14.66 -14.11
C PRO A 139 0.45 -14.46 -15.13
N SER A 140 -0.64 -13.79 -14.77
CA SER A 140 -1.77 -13.59 -15.66
C SER A 140 -2.44 -12.24 -15.46
N ILE A 141 -3.02 -11.72 -16.53
CA ILE A 141 -3.77 -10.46 -16.52
C ILE A 141 -4.90 -10.49 -15.47
N GLY A 142 -5.02 -9.43 -14.70
CA GLY A 142 -6.03 -9.29 -13.65
C GLY A 142 -5.64 -9.90 -12.30
N MET A 143 -4.62 -10.76 -12.21
CA MET A 143 -4.14 -11.27 -10.92
C MET A 143 -3.65 -10.15 -10.01
N ARG A 144 -2.95 -9.16 -10.55
CA ARG A 144 -2.72 -7.91 -9.84
C ARG A 144 -3.82 -6.92 -10.19
N GLN A 145 -4.74 -6.75 -9.27
CA GLN A 145 -5.84 -5.80 -9.45
C GLN A 145 -5.34 -4.36 -9.39
N MET A 146 -5.88 -3.53 -10.27
CA MET A 146 -5.56 -2.10 -10.37
C MET A 146 -6.66 -1.26 -9.75
N SER A 147 -6.31 -0.29 -8.88
CA SER A 147 -7.21 0.75 -8.37
C SER A 147 -7.18 2.00 -9.24
N ASP A 148 -6.00 2.37 -9.67
CA ASP A 148 -5.63 3.63 -10.29
C ASP A 148 -4.55 3.42 -11.37
N ASN A 149 -4.28 4.44 -12.16
CA ASN A 149 -3.12 4.56 -13.03
C ASN A 149 -2.25 5.72 -12.52
N ASP A 150 -1.12 5.39 -11.93
CA ASP A 150 -0.13 6.37 -11.49
C ASP A 150 0.84 6.68 -12.62
N ILE A 151 0.97 7.96 -12.98
CA ILE A 151 1.87 8.44 -14.03
C ILE A 151 2.60 9.68 -13.53
N LEU A 152 3.94 9.62 -13.48
CA LEU A 152 4.76 10.80 -13.27
C LEU A 152 5.03 11.48 -14.60
N PHE A 153 4.99 12.81 -14.66
CA PHE A 153 5.19 13.56 -15.87
C PHE A 153 5.80 14.95 -15.60
N ASP A 154 6.13 15.65 -16.68
CA ASP A 154 6.66 17.00 -16.62
C ASP A 154 5.62 17.99 -16.06
N LYS A 155 5.88 18.47 -14.83
CA LYS A 155 4.98 19.37 -14.10
C LYS A 155 4.66 20.67 -14.85
N ASP A 156 5.55 21.14 -15.73
CA ASP A 156 5.35 22.37 -16.47
C ASP A 156 4.18 22.27 -17.47
N TYR A 157 3.78 21.04 -17.80
CA TYR A 157 2.65 20.74 -18.67
C TYR A 157 1.35 20.37 -17.91
N ALA A 158 1.30 20.55 -16.59
CA ALA A 158 0.13 20.12 -15.78
C ALA A 158 -1.20 20.69 -16.29
N LYS A 159 -1.23 21.99 -16.69
CA LYS A 159 -2.44 22.61 -17.25
C LYS A 159 -2.83 22.03 -18.60
N GLN A 160 -1.86 21.77 -19.47
CA GLN A 160 -2.10 21.17 -20.78
C GLN A 160 -2.65 19.73 -20.63
N ILE A 161 -2.09 18.94 -19.73
CA ILE A 161 -2.59 17.60 -19.42
C ILE A 161 -4.00 17.66 -18.84
N ARG A 162 -4.29 18.59 -17.92
CA ARG A 162 -5.65 18.77 -17.41
C ARG A 162 -6.65 19.05 -18.55
N ASP A 163 -6.33 19.96 -19.44
CA ASP A 163 -7.23 20.36 -20.53
C ASP A 163 -7.43 19.17 -21.50
N TYR A 164 -6.38 18.41 -21.76
CA TYR A 164 -6.48 17.17 -22.53
C TYR A 164 -7.36 16.11 -21.81
N MET A 165 -7.17 15.86 -20.52
CA MET A 165 -8.00 14.93 -19.75
C MET A 165 -9.49 15.34 -19.77
N ILE A 166 -9.77 16.63 -19.62
CA ILE A 166 -11.14 17.18 -19.72
C ILE A 166 -11.72 16.92 -21.11
N SER A 167 -10.95 17.14 -22.19
CA SER A 167 -11.39 16.89 -23.56
C SER A 167 -11.72 15.43 -23.83
N ARG A 168 -11.09 14.50 -23.09
CA ARG A 168 -11.39 13.06 -23.11
C ARG A 168 -12.57 12.65 -22.22
N GLY A 169 -13.24 13.60 -21.58
CA GLY A 169 -14.40 13.38 -20.73
C GLY A 169 -14.08 13.00 -19.29
N TYR A 170 -12.88 13.27 -18.80
CA TYR A 170 -12.54 13.11 -17.39
C TYR A 170 -13.08 14.26 -16.54
N LYS A 171 -13.53 13.92 -15.34
CA LYS A 171 -13.77 14.87 -14.26
C LYS A 171 -12.48 15.11 -13.49
N VAL A 172 -12.23 16.34 -13.09
CA VAL A 172 -11.08 16.73 -12.27
C VAL A 172 -11.51 16.69 -10.81
N GLU A 173 -11.06 15.68 -10.06
CA GLU A 173 -11.35 15.55 -8.63
C GLU A 173 -10.36 16.36 -7.77
N ALA A 174 -9.09 16.45 -8.20
CA ALA A 174 -8.08 17.30 -7.58
C ALA A 174 -7.13 17.85 -8.65
N PHE A 175 -6.75 19.12 -8.55
CA PHE A 175 -5.78 19.77 -9.42
C PHE A 175 -4.91 20.75 -8.61
N GLU A 176 -3.58 20.66 -8.78
CA GLU A 176 -2.58 21.45 -8.01
C GLU A 176 -2.75 21.31 -6.47
N GLN A 177 -3.23 20.15 -6.01
CA GLN A 177 -3.43 19.84 -4.60
C GLN A 177 -2.55 18.66 -4.18
N GLY A 178 -1.37 18.94 -3.63
CA GLY A 178 -0.41 17.91 -3.26
C GLY A 178 0.58 17.62 -4.38
N ASN A 179 0.97 16.35 -4.52
CA ASN A 179 2.00 15.89 -5.47
C ASN A 179 1.43 15.18 -6.71
N HIS A 180 0.11 15.07 -6.83
CA HIS A 180 -0.58 14.51 -8.00
C HIS A 180 -1.96 15.13 -8.19
N ASP A 181 -2.41 15.12 -9.42
CA ASP A 181 -3.75 15.50 -9.84
C ASP A 181 -4.58 14.24 -10.05
N ILE A 182 -5.89 14.29 -9.75
CA ILE A 182 -6.79 13.13 -9.81
C ILE A 182 -7.85 13.37 -10.88
N TYR A 183 -7.96 12.41 -11.80
CA TYR A 183 -8.89 12.43 -12.92
C TYR A 183 -9.72 11.14 -12.92
N GLU A 184 -11.04 11.27 -12.92
CA GLU A 184 -11.96 10.14 -12.92
C GLU A 184 -12.89 10.20 -14.14
N LYS A 185 -13.19 9.02 -14.71
CA LYS A 185 -14.15 8.86 -15.79
C LYS A 185 -14.84 7.50 -15.67
N GLU A 186 -16.16 7.52 -15.74
CA GLU A 186 -16.95 6.29 -15.76
C GLU A 186 -16.62 5.42 -16.98
N PRO A 187 -16.70 4.09 -16.88
CA PRO A 187 -17.23 3.37 -15.71
C PRO A 187 -16.16 2.97 -14.68
N VAL A 188 -14.85 3.16 -14.94
CA VAL A 188 -13.79 2.56 -14.08
C VAL A 188 -12.49 3.36 -14.02
N TYR A 189 -12.32 4.40 -14.83
CA TYR A 189 -11.04 5.06 -15.00
C TYR A 189 -10.73 6.01 -13.85
N ASN A 190 -9.57 5.80 -13.24
CA ASN A 190 -8.96 6.68 -12.25
C ASN A 190 -7.48 6.85 -12.60
N PHE A 191 -7.06 8.08 -12.87
CA PHE A 191 -5.67 8.44 -13.17
C PHE A 191 -5.15 9.41 -12.11
N GLU A 192 -4.02 9.05 -11.51
CA GLU A 192 -3.24 9.91 -10.63
C GLU A 192 -2.01 10.41 -11.40
N MET A 193 -2.11 11.67 -11.82
CA MET A 193 -1.08 12.33 -12.63
C MET A 193 -0.12 13.06 -11.69
N HIS A 194 1.03 12.44 -11.42
CA HIS A 194 2.02 12.92 -10.47
C HIS A 194 2.92 13.99 -11.08
N THR A 195 3.05 15.12 -10.39
CA THR A 195 4.01 16.19 -10.70
C THR A 195 5.30 16.07 -9.88
N SER A 196 5.27 15.25 -8.82
CA SER A 196 6.42 14.81 -8.03
C SER A 196 6.08 13.51 -7.31
N LEU A 197 7.09 12.72 -6.93
CA LEU A 197 6.87 11.45 -6.21
C LEU A 197 6.49 11.67 -4.76
N TYR A 198 7.05 12.70 -4.13
CA TYR A 198 6.80 13.07 -2.73
C TYR A 198 6.61 14.59 -2.61
N GLY A 199 5.82 15.03 -1.64
CA GLY A 199 5.50 16.44 -1.35
C GLY A 199 5.62 16.74 0.15
N ALA A 200 5.26 17.97 0.59
CA ALA A 200 5.49 18.48 1.93
C ALA A 200 4.88 17.69 3.11
N GLY A 201 4.05 16.71 2.83
CA GLY A 201 3.54 15.77 3.85
C GLY A 201 4.43 14.56 4.12
N HIS A 202 5.57 14.44 3.45
CA HIS A 202 6.50 13.30 3.53
C HIS A 202 7.82 13.68 4.20
N HIS A 203 8.70 12.70 4.43
CA HIS A 203 10.02 12.92 4.98
C HIS A 203 10.85 13.82 4.06
N ASN A 204 11.58 14.78 4.64
CA ASN A 204 12.41 15.72 3.87
C ASN A 204 13.50 15.00 3.06
N GLU A 205 14.04 13.92 3.60
CA GLU A 205 15.04 13.07 2.95
C GLU A 205 14.49 12.49 1.64
N TRP A 206 13.23 12.04 1.64
CA TRP A 206 12.57 11.49 0.44
C TRP A 206 12.30 12.56 -0.59
N ILE A 207 11.83 13.75 -0.14
CA ILE A 207 11.60 14.89 -1.04
C ILE A 207 12.92 15.26 -1.73
N SER A 208 14.01 15.39 -0.96
CA SER A 208 15.34 15.74 -1.49
C SER A 208 15.91 14.66 -2.39
N TYR A 209 15.72 13.38 -2.05
CA TYR A 209 16.21 12.24 -2.81
C TYR A 209 15.54 12.11 -4.18
N TYR A 210 14.23 12.34 -4.24
CA TYR A 210 13.43 12.24 -5.46
C TYR A 210 13.24 13.60 -6.17
N ASP A 211 13.78 14.68 -5.63
CA ASP A 211 13.90 15.93 -6.38
C ASP A 211 14.76 15.69 -7.62
N ARG A 212 14.42 16.32 -8.75
CA ARG A 212 15.12 16.13 -10.02
C ARG A 212 15.23 14.65 -10.47
N ILE A 213 14.23 13.84 -10.14
CA ILE A 213 14.23 12.40 -10.44
C ILE A 213 14.49 12.09 -11.92
N LYS A 214 14.05 12.97 -12.83
CA LYS A 214 14.26 12.81 -14.28
C LYS A 214 15.72 12.59 -14.64
N ASP A 215 16.66 13.21 -13.94
CA ASP A 215 18.10 13.06 -14.20
C ASP A 215 18.64 11.63 -13.96
N ARG A 216 17.86 10.81 -13.22
CA ARG A 216 18.18 9.42 -12.87
C ARG A 216 17.39 8.41 -13.72
N LEU A 217 16.41 8.88 -14.49
CA LEU A 217 15.59 8.01 -15.33
C LEU A 217 16.29 7.68 -16.65
N ARG A 218 15.92 6.56 -17.21
CA ARG A 218 16.37 6.12 -18.54
C ARG A 218 15.23 6.23 -19.54
N PRO A 219 15.47 6.77 -20.74
CA PRO A 219 14.46 6.79 -21.79
C PRO A 219 14.15 5.35 -22.23
N LYS A 220 12.88 5.06 -22.49
CA LYS A 220 12.42 3.80 -23.05
C LYS A 220 12.23 3.97 -24.57
N GLY A 221 13.19 3.49 -25.33
CA GLY A 221 13.18 3.64 -26.80
C GLY A 221 13.46 5.08 -27.25
N ASN A 222 12.81 5.49 -28.35
CA ASN A 222 13.01 6.81 -28.98
C ASN A 222 11.90 7.82 -28.64
N GLN A 223 11.07 7.54 -27.64
CA GLN A 223 9.93 8.33 -27.22
C GLN A 223 10.22 9.14 -25.95
N PHE A 224 9.21 9.81 -25.42
CA PHE A 224 9.31 10.60 -24.20
C PHE A 224 8.91 9.78 -22.96
N GLU A 225 8.71 8.47 -23.08
CA GLU A 225 8.53 7.57 -21.95
C GLU A 225 9.87 7.28 -21.28
N TYR A 226 9.90 7.44 -19.95
CA TYR A 226 11.05 7.17 -19.10
C TYR A 226 10.76 6.02 -18.14
N ARG A 227 11.81 5.42 -17.62
CA ARG A 227 11.77 4.34 -16.63
C ARG A 227 12.86 4.50 -15.58
N PHE A 228 12.62 4.03 -14.40
CA PHE A 228 13.67 3.73 -13.45
C PHE A 228 14.60 2.61 -13.98
N THR A 229 15.81 2.47 -13.39
CA THR A 229 16.50 1.18 -13.39
C THR A 229 15.70 0.19 -12.53
N ASP A 230 16.00 -1.10 -12.63
CA ASP A 230 15.31 -2.11 -11.83
C ASP A 230 15.56 -1.89 -10.32
N GLU A 231 16.78 -1.50 -9.94
CA GLU A 231 17.14 -1.16 -8.56
C GLU A 231 16.39 0.07 -8.07
N ASP A 232 16.41 1.17 -8.85
CA ASP A 232 15.72 2.41 -8.47
C ASP A 232 14.20 2.21 -8.37
N PHE A 233 13.62 1.38 -9.23
CA PHE A 233 12.20 1.02 -9.12
C PHE A 233 11.93 0.21 -7.86
N TYR A 234 12.78 -0.76 -7.54
CA TYR A 234 12.67 -1.51 -6.29
C TYR A 234 12.75 -0.59 -5.05
N VAL A 235 13.75 0.29 -5.00
CA VAL A 235 13.88 1.29 -3.92
C VAL A 235 12.64 2.18 -3.83
N TYR A 236 12.08 2.59 -4.97
CA TYR A 236 10.87 3.41 -5.01
C TYR A 236 9.64 2.66 -4.46
N ILE A 237 9.41 1.41 -4.85
CA ILE A 237 8.27 0.64 -4.32
C ILE A 237 8.42 0.37 -2.82
N MET A 238 9.64 0.17 -2.33
CA MET A 238 9.90 -0.01 -0.89
C MET A 238 9.66 1.28 -0.10
N THR A 239 10.12 2.43 -0.61
CA THR A 239 9.83 3.74 0.00
C THR A 239 8.33 4.03 0.02
N HIS A 240 7.62 3.69 -1.07
CA HIS A 240 6.16 3.83 -1.14
C HIS A 240 5.42 2.88 -0.20
N MET A 241 5.89 1.64 -0.07
CA MET A 241 5.34 0.66 0.87
C MET A 241 5.53 1.13 2.32
N PHE A 242 6.72 1.64 2.67
CA PHE A 242 7.00 2.20 3.99
C PHE A 242 6.11 3.42 4.31
N LYS A 243 5.90 4.31 3.34
CA LYS A 243 4.96 5.44 3.49
C LYS A 243 3.58 5.00 3.98
N HIS A 244 3.06 3.93 3.41
CA HIS A 244 1.76 3.39 3.83
C HIS A 244 1.85 2.64 5.15
N PHE A 245 2.91 1.86 5.35
CA PHE A 245 3.18 1.10 6.58
C PHE A 245 3.25 2.01 7.80
N ASP A 246 4.04 3.07 7.74
CA ASP A 246 4.17 4.07 8.82
C ASP A 246 2.95 5.01 8.92
N GLY A 247 2.13 5.09 7.87
CA GLY A 247 0.90 5.88 7.81
C GLY A 247 -0.33 5.13 8.34
N SER A 248 -1.24 4.79 7.44
CA SER A 248 -2.51 4.11 7.75
C SER A 248 -2.41 2.58 7.84
N GLY A 249 -1.28 2.03 7.53
CA GLY A 249 -1.06 0.61 7.31
C GLY A 249 -1.16 0.21 5.84
N THR A 250 -0.64 -0.97 5.53
CA THR A 250 -0.73 -1.57 4.20
C THR A 250 -0.99 -3.07 4.31
N GLY A 251 -1.67 -3.65 3.32
CA GLY A 251 -2.07 -5.05 3.34
C GLY A 251 -1.07 -5.99 2.67
N ILE A 252 -1.42 -7.27 2.72
CA ILE A 252 -0.59 -8.38 2.21
C ILE A 252 -0.21 -8.21 0.74
N ARG A 253 -1.01 -7.49 -0.07
CA ARG A 253 -0.68 -7.20 -1.47
C ARG A 253 0.65 -6.47 -1.63
N SER A 254 1.00 -5.56 -0.71
CA SER A 254 2.26 -4.82 -0.80
C SER A 254 3.47 -5.74 -0.61
N LEU A 255 3.37 -6.68 0.33
CA LEU A 255 4.40 -7.70 0.54
C LEU A 255 4.47 -8.68 -0.65
N LEU A 256 3.31 -8.99 -1.26
CA LEU A 256 3.23 -9.82 -2.46
C LEU A 256 3.82 -9.11 -3.69
N ASP A 257 3.57 -7.80 -3.85
CA ASP A 257 4.17 -6.98 -4.91
C ASP A 257 5.70 -6.99 -4.83
N GLN A 258 6.27 -6.88 -3.62
CA GLN A 258 7.71 -7.01 -3.39
C GLN A 258 8.21 -8.41 -3.80
N TYR A 259 7.52 -9.46 -3.38
CA TYR A 259 7.90 -10.83 -3.71
C TYR A 259 7.93 -11.10 -5.21
N VAL A 260 6.87 -10.74 -5.94
CA VAL A 260 6.82 -11.03 -7.40
C VAL A 260 7.90 -10.29 -8.18
N TYR A 261 8.27 -9.10 -7.70
CA TYR A 261 9.37 -8.34 -8.28
C TYR A 261 10.72 -9.03 -8.05
N LEU A 262 11.02 -9.39 -6.80
CA LEU A 262 12.23 -10.11 -6.42
C LEU A 262 12.31 -11.49 -7.09
N ASN A 263 11.21 -12.26 -7.09
CA ASN A 263 11.19 -13.61 -7.68
C ASN A 263 11.59 -13.63 -9.15
N ARG A 264 11.46 -12.50 -9.86
CA ARG A 264 11.83 -12.40 -11.27
C ARG A 264 13.18 -11.74 -11.52
N LEU A 265 13.61 -10.85 -10.67
CA LEU A 265 14.77 -9.98 -10.91
C LEU A 265 15.90 -10.13 -9.89
N GLU A 266 15.73 -10.88 -8.80
CA GLU A 266 16.69 -10.95 -7.68
C GLU A 266 18.13 -11.19 -8.13
N ASP A 267 18.33 -12.14 -9.06
CA ASP A 267 19.66 -12.51 -9.54
C ASP A 267 20.35 -11.40 -10.38
N SER A 268 19.58 -10.41 -10.86
CA SER A 268 20.10 -9.29 -11.67
C SER A 268 20.21 -7.98 -10.90
N LEU A 269 19.65 -7.89 -9.68
CA LEU A 269 19.67 -6.67 -8.88
C LEU A 269 20.99 -6.47 -8.15
N ASP A 270 21.51 -5.24 -8.16
CA ASP A 270 22.66 -4.81 -7.35
C ASP A 270 22.20 -4.49 -5.92
N PHE A 271 22.19 -5.50 -5.04
CA PHE A 271 21.79 -5.31 -3.63
C PHE A 271 22.71 -4.37 -2.84
N PRO A 272 24.05 -4.37 -2.99
CA PRO A 272 24.88 -3.32 -2.40
C PRO A 272 24.43 -1.90 -2.74
N TYR A 273 24.00 -1.66 -3.97
CA TYR A 273 23.41 -0.37 -4.35
C TYR A 273 22.08 -0.13 -3.65
N ILE A 274 21.16 -1.11 -3.68
CA ILE A 274 19.85 -1.03 -3.04
C ILE A 274 19.97 -0.75 -1.54
N ASP A 275 20.81 -1.50 -0.83
CA ASP A 275 21.02 -1.36 0.60
C ASP A 275 21.48 0.06 0.94
N LYS A 276 22.44 0.60 0.18
CA LYS A 276 22.92 1.98 0.34
C LYS A 276 21.80 3.03 0.09
N GLN A 277 20.95 2.83 -0.93
CA GLN A 277 19.86 3.76 -1.19
C GLN A 277 18.81 3.69 -0.06
N CYS A 278 18.50 2.50 0.44
CA CYS A 278 17.60 2.31 1.57
C CYS A 278 18.12 2.93 2.87
N GLU A 279 19.44 2.90 3.11
CA GLU A 279 20.07 3.63 4.22
C GLU A 279 19.88 5.14 4.09
N ILE A 280 20.13 5.73 2.92
CA ILE A 280 19.93 7.16 2.65
C ILE A 280 18.46 7.57 2.89
N LEU A 281 17.52 6.71 2.56
CA LEU A 281 16.08 6.94 2.73
C LEU A 281 15.55 6.59 4.12
N GLY A 282 16.40 6.02 5.02
CA GLY A 282 16.03 5.63 6.37
C GLY A 282 15.07 4.45 6.44
N ILE A 283 15.09 3.55 5.44
CA ILE A 283 14.21 2.38 5.34
C ILE A 283 14.95 1.05 5.24
N ALA A 284 16.26 1.00 5.57
CA ALA A 284 17.09 -0.19 5.37
C ALA A 284 16.59 -1.40 6.17
N ASP A 285 16.29 -1.23 7.47
CA ASP A 285 15.79 -2.32 8.31
C ASP A 285 14.42 -2.81 7.80
N PHE A 286 13.53 -1.88 7.47
CA PHE A 286 12.22 -2.21 6.91
C PHE A 286 12.33 -3.01 5.61
N GLU A 287 13.17 -2.58 4.70
CA GLU A 287 13.39 -3.28 3.43
C GLU A 287 13.87 -4.71 3.67
N LYS A 288 14.92 -4.88 4.49
CA LYS A 288 15.53 -6.18 4.78
C LYS A 288 14.56 -7.15 5.44
N GLU A 289 13.84 -6.71 6.49
CA GLU A 289 12.85 -7.53 7.19
C GLU A 289 11.73 -7.99 6.23
N ASN A 290 11.25 -7.09 5.37
CA ASN A 290 10.20 -7.41 4.41
C ASN A 290 10.70 -8.29 3.26
N ARG A 291 11.94 -8.09 2.79
CA ARG A 291 12.59 -8.93 1.78
C ARG A 291 12.69 -10.39 2.25
N ASP A 292 13.12 -10.60 3.49
CA ASP A 292 13.23 -11.93 4.07
C ASP A 292 11.85 -12.55 4.31
N LEU A 293 10.92 -11.77 4.87
CA LEU A 293 9.56 -12.23 5.14
C LEU A 293 8.81 -12.61 3.86
N CYS A 294 8.84 -11.79 2.81
CA CYS A 294 8.10 -12.06 1.59
C CYS A 294 8.58 -13.36 0.91
N LYS A 295 9.89 -13.63 0.94
CA LYS A 295 10.46 -14.89 0.42
C LYS A 295 10.01 -16.09 1.24
N LYS A 296 10.04 -16.01 2.58
CA LYS A 296 9.56 -17.08 3.45
C LYS A 296 8.08 -17.39 3.23
N VAL A 297 7.28 -16.35 3.07
CA VAL A 297 5.81 -16.48 2.96
C VAL A 297 5.39 -16.98 1.58
N PHE A 298 5.93 -16.41 0.50
CA PHE A 298 5.38 -16.64 -0.84
C PHE A 298 6.20 -17.59 -1.71
N ARG A 299 7.48 -17.86 -1.39
CA ARG A 299 8.25 -18.83 -2.15
C ARG A 299 7.52 -20.17 -2.18
N MET A 300 7.42 -20.76 -3.38
CA MET A 300 6.69 -22.01 -3.58
C MET A 300 7.46 -22.90 -4.55
N ASN A 301 7.68 -24.14 -4.16
CA ASN A 301 8.13 -25.23 -4.98
C ASN A 301 7.22 -26.44 -4.74
N ASP A 302 7.49 -27.56 -5.37
CA ASP A 302 6.62 -28.72 -5.27
C ASP A 302 6.55 -29.26 -3.84
N THR A 303 7.67 -29.29 -3.10
CA THR A 303 7.72 -29.69 -1.69
C THR A 303 6.88 -28.76 -0.81
N LEU A 304 7.07 -27.44 -0.92
CA LEU A 304 6.31 -26.46 -0.14
C LEU A 304 4.82 -26.44 -0.51
N ALA A 305 4.48 -26.78 -1.75
CA ALA A 305 3.08 -26.95 -2.14
C ALA A 305 2.45 -28.18 -1.45
N GLU A 306 3.18 -29.28 -1.30
CA GLU A 306 2.71 -30.46 -0.57
C GLU A 306 2.63 -30.25 0.95
N GLU A 307 3.49 -29.42 1.54
CA GLU A 307 3.42 -29.07 2.98
C GLU A 307 2.14 -28.27 3.31
N GLY A 308 1.54 -27.59 2.35
CA GLY A 308 0.30 -26.85 2.54
C GLY A 308 0.47 -25.65 3.47
N THR A 309 -0.50 -25.47 4.37
CA THR A 309 -0.56 -24.33 5.32
C THR A 309 0.24 -24.55 6.60
N GLU A 310 0.62 -25.77 6.92
CA GLU A 310 1.33 -26.09 8.17
C GLU A 310 2.68 -25.38 8.29
N ARG A 311 3.33 -25.09 7.17
CA ARG A 311 4.60 -24.35 7.14
C ARG A 311 4.54 -22.99 7.84
N PHE A 312 3.40 -22.30 7.82
CA PHE A 312 3.26 -20.96 8.44
C PHE A 312 3.25 -21.02 9.97
N ARG A 313 2.98 -22.18 10.57
CA ARG A 313 2.97 -22.37 12.01
C ARG A 313 4.37 -22.59 12.60
N HIS A 314 5.33 -23.03 11.79
CA HIS A 314 6.64 -23.48 12.26
C HIS A 314 7.82 -22.73 11.64
N ALA A 315 7.65 -22.07 10.48
CA ALA A 315 8.73 -21.45 9.73
C ALA A 315 9.03 -20.00 10.11
N LEU A 316 8.11 -19.32 10.82
CA LEU A 316 8.20 -17.91 11.15
C LEU A 316 8.68 -17.69 12.58
N THR A 317 9.58 -16.70 12.76
CA THR A 317 9.90 -16.21 14.11
C THR A 317 8.72 -15.43 14.70
N PRO A 318 8.69 -15.16 16.01
CA PRO A 318 7.64 -14.33 16.62
C PRO A 318 7.54 -12.94 15.99
N GLU A 319 8.66 -12.31 15.65
CA GLU A 319 8.72 -10.99 15.01
C GLU A 319 8.14 -11.04 13.60
N GLU A 320 8.53 -12.06 12.81
CA GLU A 320 7.98 -12.28 11.46
C GLU A 320 6.48 -12.58 11.51
N SER A 321 6.01 -13.38 12.46
CA SER A 321 4.59 -13.66 12.65
C SER A 321 3.81 -12.40 12.99
N LYS A 322 4.36 -11.53 13.85
CA LYS A 322 3.78 -10.24 14.20
C LYS A 322 3.70 -9.30 12.98
N LEU A 323 4.78 -9.23 12.20
CA LEU A 323 4.82 -8.40 10.99
C LEU A 323 3.81 -8.93 9.95
N LEU A 324 3.74 -10.24 9.75
CA LEU A 324 2.78 -10.86 8.84
C LEU A 324 1.34 -10.63 9.30
N TYR A 325 1.06 -10.80 10.60
CA TYR A 325 -0.25 -10.49 11.19
C TYR A 325 -0.65 -9.02 10.98
N TYR A 326 0.32 -8.11 11.08
CA TYR A 326 0.10 -6.70 10.74
C TYR A 326 -0.41 -6.54 9.31
N TYR A 327 0.23 -7.17 8.32
CA TYR A 327 -0.22 -7.12 6.93
C TYR A 327 -1.61 -7.74 6.73
N MET A 328 -1.87 -8.87 7.39
CA MET A 328 -3.13 -9.60 7.27
C MET A 328 -4.33 -8.90 7.94
N THR A 329 -4.07 -7.96 8.84
CA THR A 329 -5.13 -7.21 9.55
C THR A 329 -5.29 -5.76 9.10
N SER A 330 -4.40 -5.26 8.25
CA SER A 330 -4.44 -3.86 7.79
C SER A 330 -5.35 -3.64 6.59
N GLY A 331 -5.63 -4.68 5.78
CA GLY A 331 -6.31 -4.49 4.49
C GLY A 331 -5.48 -3.66 3.50
N ALA A 332 -5.92 -3.55 2.26
CA ALA A 332 -5.13 -2.93 1.19
C ALA A 332 -4.79 -1.44 1.42
N TYR A 333 -5.65 -0.71 2.13
CA TYR A 333 -5.52 0.74 2.34
C TYR A 333 -5.27 1.14 3.80
N GLY A 334 -4.97 0.17 4.65
CA GLY A 334 -4.82 0.38 6.07
C GLY A 334 -6.14 0.65 6.80
N THR A 335 -6.04 0.99 8.08
CA THR A 335 -7.20 1.26 8.94
C THR A 335 -7.07 2.60 9.66
N THR A 336 -8.20 3.17 10.07
CA THR A 336 -8.21 4.38 10.90
C THR A 336 -7.47 4.14 12.21
N GLU A 337 -7.58 2.94 12.77
CA GLU A 337 -6.89 2.56 14.01
C GLU A 337 -5.37 2.58 13.84
N ARG A 338 -4.85 1.93 12.79
CA ARG A 338 -3.42 1.95 12.45
C ARG A 338 -2.91 3.37 12.26
N ARG A 339 -3.64 4.20 11.51
CA ARG A 339 -3.27 5.59 11.30
C ARG A 339 -3.15 6.38 12.61
N VAL A 340 -4.09 6.19 13.54
CA VAL A 340 -4.06 6.86 14.84
C VAL A 340 -2.88 6.38 15.66
N VAL A 341 -2.67 5.06 15.76
CA VAL A 341 -1.57 4.45 16.52
C VAL A 341 -0.21 4.90 15.96
N ASN A 342 0.00 4.79 14.66
CA ASN A 342 1.26 5.18 14.01
C ASN A 342 1.52 6.69 14.20
N SER A 343 0.51 7.53 13.95
CA SER A 343 0.65 8.98 14.16
C SER A 343 0.92 9.35 15.62
N MET A 344 0.40 8.59 16.58
CA MET A 344 0.72 8.78 18.00
C MET A 344 2.15 8.33 18.33
N SER A 345 2.61 7.22 17.74
CA SER A 345 3.97 6.70 17.92
C SER A 345 5.04 7.67 17.44
N GLN A 346 4.79 8.40 16.34
CA GLN A 346 5.67 9.47 15.85
C GLN A 346 5.82 10.65 16.85
N HIS A 347 4.94 10.73 17.87
CA HIS A 347 4.95 11.77 18.89
C HIS A 347 5.40 11.22 20.25
N ARG A 348 6.19 10.15 20.26
CA ARG A 348 6.81 9.63 21.50
C ARG A 348 7.76 10.67 22.07
N LYS A 349 7.66 10.89 23.38
CA LYS A 349 8.60 11.69 24.12
C LYS A 349 9.88 10.90 24.38
N LYS A 350 10.95 11.59 24.80
CA LYS A 350 12.23 10.95 25.17
C LYS A 350 12.10 9.92 26.32
N ASP A 351 11.05 9.98 27.12
CA ASP A 351 10.72 9.03 28.18
C ASP A 351 9.92 7.81 27.69
N GLY A 352 9.67 7.69 26.39
CA GLY A 352 8.91 6.61 25.77
C GLY A 352 7.39 6.80 25.82
N SER A 353 6.89 7.81 26.57
CA SER A 353 5.45 8.07 26.67
C SER A 353 4.88 8.69 25.37
N ILE A 354 3.65 8.31 25.02
CA ILE A 354 2.96 8.86 23.85
C ILE A 354 2.21 10.13 24.25
N SER A 355 2.51 11.26 23.61
CA SER A 355 1.83 12.53 23.88
C SER A 355 0.51 12.62 23.12
N LYS A 356 -0.59 12.22 23.75
CA LYS A 356 -1.97 12.40 23.23
C LYS A 356 -2.31 13.85 22.96
N ALA A 357 -1.84 14.74 23.83
CA ALA A 357 -2.04 16.17 23.67
C ALA A 357 -1.35 16.68 22.41
N ALA A 358 -0.12 16.25 22.12
CA ALA A 358 0.60 16.63 20.90
C ALA A 358 -0.13 16.11 19.65
N TYR A 359 -0.61 14.86 19.65
CA TYR A 359 -1.43 14.34 18.58
C TYR A 359 -2.70 15.16 18.34
N ILE A 360 -3.46 15.46 19.42
CA ILE A 360 -4.70 16.23 19.32
C ILE A 360 -4.42 17.65 18.81
N ILE A 361 -3.38 18.30 19.33
CA ILE A 361 -2.98 19.66 18.91
C ILE A 361 -2.62 19.65 17.43
N LYS A 362 -1.76 18.72 16.97
CA LYS A 362 -1.39 18.62 15.56
C LYS A 362 -2.59 18.32 14.66
N ARG A 363 -3.53 17.51 15.14
CA ARG A 363 -4.76 17.15 14.42
C ARG A 363 -5.71 18.34 14.27
N LEU A 364 -5.83 19.17 15.30
CA LEU A 364 -6.69 20.36 15.30
C LEU A 364 -6.02 21.55 14.56
N PHE A 365 -4.71 21.71 14.75
CA PHE A 365 -3.91 22.82 14.23
C PHE A 365 -2.78 22.29 13.35
N PRO A 366 -3.11 21.72 12.18
CA PRO A 366 -2.09 21.22 11.26
C PRO A 366 -1.20 22.36 10.77
N GLY A 367 0.06 22.05 10.56
CA GLY A 367 1.09 23.00 10.21
C GLY A 367 1.25 23.22 8.70
N LYS A 368 2.49 23.42 8.30
CA LYS A 368 2.89 23.76 6.93
C LYS A 368 2.53 22.68 5.89
N GLU A 369 2.32 21.44 6.33
CA GLU A 369 1.87 20.32 5.48
C GLU A 369 0.54 20.59 4.77
N GLN A 370 -0.25 21.59 5.27
CA GLN A 370 -1.51 21.99 4.62
C GLN A 370 -1.32 22.89 3.41
N TYR A 371 -0.13 23.47 3.24
CA TYR A 371 0.11 24.41 2.12
C TYR A 371 0.01 23.72 0.77
N ASP A 372 0.43 22.46 0.67
CA ASP A 372 0.35 21.71 -0.58
C ASP A 372 -1.08 21.29 -0.94
N TYR A 373 -1.96 21.15 0.06
CA TYR A 373 -3.36 20.73 -0.13
C TYR A 373 -4.34 21.91 -0.30
N CYS A 374 -3.87 23.13 -0.14
CA CYS A 374 -4.70 24.33 -0.25
C CYS A 374 -3.97 25.43 -1.02
N PRO A 375 -4.26 25.62 -2.32
CA PRO A 375 -3.58 26.62 -3.17
C PRO A 375 -3.61 28.04 -2.61
N VAL A 376 -4.66 28.39 -1.85
CA VAL A 376 -4.76 29.69 -1.19
C VAL A 376 -3.73 29.82 -0.07
N LEU A 377 -3.53 28.77 0.74
CA LEU A 377 -2.52 28.76 1.80
C LEU A 377 -1.10 28.75 1.22
N LYS A 378 -0.89 28.12 0.08
CA LYS A 378 0.40 28.11 -0.63
C LYS A 378 0.82 29.51 -1.05
N ARG A 379 -0.15 30.36 -1.42
CA ARG A 379 0.10 31.78 -1.79
C ARG A 379 0.10 32.71 -0.58
N HIS A 380 -0.69 32.42 0.45
CA HIS A 380 -0.95 33.30 1.59
C HIS A 380 -0.83 32.54 2.91
N HIS A 381 0.40 32.26 3.35
CA HIS A 381 0.69 31.43 4.56
C HIS A 381 0.05 32.00 5.83
N TRP A 382 -0.15 33.32 5.90
CA TRP A 382 -0.78 34.01 7.03
C TRP A 382 -2.26 33.64 7.24
N LEU A 383 -2.92 33.05 6.24
CA LEU A 383 -4.30 32.55 6.35
C LEU A 383 -4.44 31.26 7.13
N LEU A 384 -3.35 30.62 7.54
CA LEU A 384 -3.38 29.34 8.25
C LEU A 384 -4.29 29.34 9.49
N PRO A 385 -4.32 30.35 10.37
CA PRO A 385 -5.24 30.40 11.50
C PRO A 385 -6.72 30.45 11.08
N PHE A 386 -7.06 31.17 10.03
CA PHE A 386 -8.42 31.21 9.47
C PHE A 386 -8.82 29.87 8.86
N TYR A 387 -7.88 29.16 8.26
CA TYR A 387 -8.09 27.81 7.75
C TYR A 387 -8.40 26.82 8.88
N TRP A 388 -7.81 26.93 10.07
CA TRP A 388 -8.18 26.12 11.22
C TRP A 388 -9.64 26.33 11.63
N VAL A 389 -10.11 27.56 11.67
CA VAL A 389 -11.51 27.90 11.95
C VAL A 389 -12.42 27.31 10.86
N TYR A 390 -12.08 27.50 9.59
CA TYR A 390 -12.82 26.92 8.46
C TYR A 390 -12.94 25.40 8.57
N ARG A 391 -11.85 24.70 8.93
CA ARG A 391 -11.87 23.24 9.14
C ARG A 391 -12.78 22.84 10.29
N ALA A 392 -12.75 23.55 11.40
CA ALA A 392 -13.60 23.30 12.56
C ALA A 392 -15.09 23.44 12.19
N VAL A 393 -15.45 24.53 11.50
CA VAL A 393 -16.80 24.76 11.01
C VAL A 393 -17.22 23.65 10.03
N ARG A 394 -16.39 23.34 9.04
CA ARG A 394 -16.68 22.26 8.07
C ARG A 394 -16.82 20.89 8.73
N MET A 395 -16.11 20.62 9.81
CA MET A 395 -16.27 19.38 10.59
C MET A 395 -17.66 19.32 11.24
N ILE A 396 -18.17 20.43 11.78
CA ILE A 396 -19.47 20.49 12.43
C ILE A 396 -20.59 20.21 11.43
N PHE A 397 -20.52 20.74 10.22
CA PHE A 397 -21.57 20.64 9.20
C PHE A 397 -21.49 19.38 8.33
N SER A 398 -20.37 18.64 8.32
CA SER A 398 -20.23 17.39 7.55
C SER A 398 -20.45 16.15 8.41
N LYS A 399 -21.53 15.39 8.17
CA LYS A 399 -21.85 14.14 8.87
C LYS A 399 -20.71 13.11 8.77
N GLU A 400 -20.10 12.98 7.60
CA GLU A 400 -19.00 12.05 7.36
C GLU A 400 -17.75 12.43 8.15
N ARG A 401 -17.36 13.71 8.16
CA ARG A 401 -16.19 14.20 8.91
C ARG A 401 -16.39 14.08 10.42
N ARG A 402 -17.61 14.33 10.90
CA ARG A 402 -17.97 14.09 12.31
C ARG A 402 -17.80 12.62 12.66
N SER A 403 -18.35 11.70 11.86
CA SER A 403 -18.24 10.26 12.11
C SER A 403 -16.79 9.81 12.18
N ARG A 404 -15.94 10.22 11.24
CA ARG A 404 -14.50 9.93 11.25
C ARG A 404 -13.81 10.48 12.51
N THR A 405 -14.12 11.72 12.90
CA THR A 405 -13.52 12.33 14.10
C THR A 405 -13.96 11.60 15.38
N PHE A 406 -15.23 11.19 15.48
CA PHE A 406 -15.71 10.38 16.61
C PHE A 406 -15.04 9.01 16.69
N GLN A 407 -14.80 8.35 15.54
CA GLN A 407 -14.04 7.10 15.49
C GLN A 407 -12.61 7.31 15.99
N GLU A 408 -11.91 8.34 15.51
CA GLU A 408 -10.54 8.66 15.95
C GLU A 408 -10.50 8.92 17.48
N ILE A 409 -11.43 9.71 18.01
CA ILE A 409 -11.51 9.99 19.46
C ILE A 409 -11.77 8.71 20.26
N THR A 410 -12.62 7.82 19.76
CA THR A 410 -12.91 6.54 20.42
C THR A 410 -11.67 5.65 20.47
N ILE A 411 -10.91 5.59 19.38
CA ILE A 411 -9.64 4.85 19.30
C ILE A 411 -8.63 5.43 20.31
N VAL A 412 -8.44 6.76 20.31
CA VAL A 412 -7.53 7.44 21.25
C VAL A 412 -7.92 7.19 22.72
N LYS A 413 -9.23 7.09 23.02
CA LYS A 413 -9.70 6.73 24.36
C LYS A 413 -9.41 5.29 24.73
N LYS A 414 -9.63 4.32 23.80
CA LYS A 414 -9.32 2.90 24.01
C LYS A 414 -7.85 2.68 24.34
N ILE A 415 -6.94 3.30 23.59
CA ILE A 415 -5.49 3.23 23.84
C ILE A 415 -5.13 3.66 25.30
N ARG A 416 -6.01 4.39 26.01
CA ARG A 416 -5.78 4.82 27.38
C ARG A 416 -6.12 3.76 28.44
N GLN A 417 -6.99 2.83 28.11
CA GLN A 417 -7.45 1.81 29.09
C GLN A 417 -6.48 0.63 29.18
N ASP A 418 -5.61 0.48 28.18
CA ASP A 418 -4.67 -0.63 28.07
C ASP A 418 -3.21 -0.25 28.44
N GLN A 419 -2.96 0.98 28.87
CA GLN A 419 -1.71 1.51 29.45
C GLN A 419 -1.80 1.63 30.98
#